data_e5dd2128c650af56ecdc9b98802f491c
#
_entry.id   e5dd2128c650af56ecdc9b98802f491c
#
_cell.length_a   1.000
_cell.length_b   1.000
_cell.length_c   1.000
_cell.angle_alpha   90.00
_cell.angle_beta   90.00
_cell.angle_gamma   90.00
#
_symmetry.space_group_name_H-M   'P 1'
#
loop_
_entity.id
_entity.type
_entity.pdbx_description
1 polymer ?
#
loop_
_entity_poly.entity_id
_entity_poly.type
_entity_poly.pdbx_seq_one_letter_code
_entity_poly.pdbx_strand_id
1 'polypeptide(L)'
;MVVKDQEKMAFITSFGAFCYVSMPFGLKSAQATYQRCVQNCLHNQIGRNVHAYVDDIVVKSREKEALVDDLKETFDNLRVYKMMLNPAKCVFGVEASKLLVFLVSNRGIEDNPEKIKAITSLAKPACINDVQRLAGRVAALSRFISRLGEKAMPLYQMMKKMDDFV
;
A
#
# COMPACT_ATOMS: atom_id res chain seq x y z
N MET A 1 -18.23 -16.29 5.64
CA MET A 1 -19.07 -16.18 4.42
C MET A 1 -20.51 -16.49 4.79
N VAL A 2 -21.49 -15.86 4.15
CA VAL A 2 -22.92 -16.16 4.39
C VAL A 2 -23.22 -17.57 3.83
N VAL A 3 -24.03 -18.37 4.54
CA VAL A 3 -24.30 -19.76 4.17
C VAL A 3 -24.76 -19.91 2.71
N LYS A 4 -25.64 -19.02 2.25
CA LYS A 4 -26.13 -18.99 0.85
C LYS A 4 -25.04 -18.82 -0.22
N ASP A 5 -23.89 -18.25 0.16
CA ASP A 5 -22.78 -18.01 -0.75
C ASP A 5 -21.71 -19.10 -0.69
N GLN A 6 -21.76 -19.97 0.33
CA GLN A 6 -20.81 -21.09 0.47
C GLN A 6 -20.97 -22.11 -0.67
N GLU A 7 -22.20 -22.42 -1.03
CA GLU A 7 -22.52 -23.38 -2.12
C GLU A 7 -22.02 -22.88 -3.48
N LYS A 8 -22.03 -21.55 -3.70
CA LYS A 8 -21.53 -20.94 -4.94
C LYS A 8 -20.01 -21.04 -5.09
N MET A 9 -19.33 -21.35 -4.01
CA MET A 9 -17.88 -21.50 -3.93
C MET A 9 -17.47 -22.96 -3.72
N ALA A 10 -18.36 -23.88 -4.11
CA ALA A 10 -18.08 -25.31 -4.05
C ALA A 10 -17.02 -25.70 -5.08
N PHE A 11 -16.15 -26.61 -4.69
CA PHE A 11 -15.14 -27.22 -5.55
C PHE A 11 -15.12 -28.73 -5.33
N ILE A 12 -14.71 -29.46 -6.36
CA ILE A 12 -14.69 -30.92 -6.36
C ILE A 12 -13.24 -31.39 -6.17
N THR A 13 -13.06 -32.36 -5.30
CA THR A 13 -11.82 -33.09 -5.08
C THR A 13 -12.01 -34.57 -5.29
N SER A 14 -10.93 -35.34 -5.27
CA SER A 14 -11.00 -36.83 -5.28
C SER A 14 -11.74 -37.40 -4.09
N PHE A 15 -11.97 -36.65 -3.02
CA PHE A 15 -12.66 -37.08 -1.80
C PHE A 15 -14.10 -36.57 -1.71
N GLY A 16 -14.56 -35.77 -2.67
CA GLY A 16 -15.93 -35.24 -2.71
C GLY A 16 -15.98 -33.72 -2.98
N ALA A 17 -17.19 -33.17 -2.85
CA ALA A 17 -17.44 -31.74 -2.99
C ALA A 17 -17.26 -31.03 -1.65
N PHE A 18 -16.56 -29.93 -1.68
CA PHE A 18 -16.26 -29.06 -0.51
C PHE A 18 -16.66 -27.63 -0.79
N CYS A 19 -16.97 -26.88 0.26
CA CYS A 19 -17.26 -25.44 0.19
C CYS A 19 -16.32 -24.66 1.12
N TYR A 20 -15.99 -23.43 0.70
CA TYR A 20 -15.28 -22.52 1.58
C TYR A 20 -16.22 -21.94 2.64
N VAL A 21 -15.86 -22.07 3.91
CA VAL A 21 -16.57 -21.44 5.04
C VAL A 21 -16.12 -19.99 5.21
N SER A 22 -14.86 -19.72 4.95
CA SER A 22 -14.25 -18.37 4.94
C SER A 22 -14.09 -17.85 3.52
N MET A 23 -13.85 -16.57 3.37
CA MET A 23 -13.64 -15.96 2.06
C MET A 23 -12.25 -16.36 1.51
N PRO A 24 -12.17 -17.14 0.41
CA PRO A 24 -10.88 -17.51 -0.17
C PRO A 24 -10.27 -16.37 -0.98
N PHE A 25 -8.97 -16.50 -1.26
CA PHE A 25 -8.29 -15.61 -2.19
C PHE A 25 -8.82 -15.78 -3.63
N GLY A 26 -8.71 -14.71 -4.42
CA GLY A 26 -9.10 -14.72 -5.84
C GLY A 26 -10.54 -14.30 -6.12
N LEU A 27 -11.36 -14.05 -5.10
CA LEU A 27 -12.70 -13.52 -5.32
C LEU A 27 -12.63 -12.04 -5.75
N LYS A 28 -13.35 -11.71 -6.82
CA LYS A 28 -13.38 -10.34 -7.39
C LYS A 28 -13.81 -9.27 -6.37
N SER A 29 -14.72 -9.62 -5.45
CA SER A 29 -15.25 -8.69 -4.42
C SER A 29 -14.58 -8.80 -3.06
N ALA A 30 -13.58 -9.68 -2.90
CA ALA A 30 -12.93 -9.95 -1.61
C ALA A 30 -12.34 -8.67 -1.00
N GLN A 31 -11.58 -7.91 -1.79
CA GLN A 31 -10.93 -6.68 -1.35
C GLN A 31 -11.94 -5.61 -0.89
N ALA A 32 -13.02 -5.40 -1.66
CA ALA A 32 -14.06 -4.45 -1.30
C ALA A 32 -14.81 -4.87 -0.02
N THR A 33 -15.04 -6.16 0.18
CA THR A 33 -15.66 -6.70 1.38
C THR A 33 -14.76 -6.54 2.60
N TYR A 34 -13.48 -6.83 2.45
CA TYR A 34 -12.47 -6.63 3.50
C TYR A 34 -12.36 -5.16 3.89
N GLN A 35 -12.23 -4.26 2.91
CA GLN A 35 -12.16 -2.82 3.14
C GLN A 35 -13.37 -2.30 3.92
N ARG A 36 -14.58 -2.77 3.59
CA ARG A 36 -15.80 -2.44 4.33
C ARG A 36 -15.76 -2.96 5.77
N CYS A 37 -15.23 -4.16 5.98
CA CYS A 37 -15.06 -4.73 7.31
C CYS A 37 -14.11 -3.87 8.16
N VAL A 38 -12.96 -3.47 7.62
CA VAL A 38 -12.00 -2.59 8.28
C VAL A 38 -12.62 -1.22 8.60
N GLN A 39 -13.34 -0.63 7.64
CA GLN A 39 -14.03 0.65 7.86
C GLN A 39 -15.07 0.57 8.98
N ASN A 40 -15.85 -0.50 9.03
CA ASN A 40 -16.83 -0.70 10.11
C ASN A 40 -16.15 -0.95 11.47
N CYS A 41 -15.08 -1.74 11.48
CA CYS A 41 -14.31 -2.07 12.67
C CYS A 41 -13.70 -0.83 13.31
N LEU A 42 -13.12 0.06 12.52
CA LEU A 42 -12.33 1.20 12.96
C LEU A 42 -13.03 2.55 12.70
N HIS A 43 -14.37 2.55 12.48
CA HIS A 43 -15.10 3.75 12.04
C HIS A 43 -14.93 4.96 12.98
N ASN A 44 -14.85 4.74 14.28
CA ASN A 44 -14.66 5.81 15.28
C ASN A 44 -13.22 6.33 15.35
N GLN A 45 -12.27 5.59 14.79
CA GLN A 45 -10.84 5.90 14.85
C GLN A 45 -10.28 6.41 13.53
N ILE A 46 -10.88 6.01 12.38
CA ILE A 46 -10.46 6.46 11.06
C ILE A 46 -10.62 7.98 10.96
N GLY A 47 -9.53 8.66 10.59
CA GLY A 47 -9.46 10.11 10.52
C GLY A 47 -9.07 10.80 11.83
N ARG A 48 -9.22 10.15 12.99
CA ARG A 48 -8.77 10.64 14.29
C ARG A 48 -7.34 10.18 14.57
N ASN A 49 -7.16 8.92 14.88
CA ASN A 49 -5.89 8.32 15.26
C ASN A 49 -5.51 7.07 14.43
N VAL A 50 -6.35 6.66 13.50
CA VAL A 50 -6.10 5.51 12.63
C VAL A 50 -6.20 5.92 11.16
N HIS A 51 -5.25 5.43 10.36
CA HIS A 51 -5.34 5.36 8.91
C HIS A 51 -5.33 3.90 8.48
N ALA A 52 -6.32 3.51 7.71
CA ALA A 52 -6.41 2.15 7.16
C ALA A 52 -6.46 2.22 5.63
N TYR A 53 -5.60 1.45 5.00
CA TYR A 53 -5.57 1.31 3.55
C TYR A 53 -5.32 -0.14 3.17
N VAL A 54 -6.35 -0.78 2.62
CA VAL A 54 -6.35 -2.21 2.28
C VAL A 54 -5.87 -3.01 3.51
N ASP A 55 -4.71 -3.63 3.46
CA ASP A 55 -4.16 -4.50 4.52
C ASP A 55 -3.35 -3.73 5.57
N ASP A 56 -2.98 -2.48 5.29
CA ASP A 56 -2.14 -1.67 6.17
C ASP A 56 -2.98 -0.81 7.11
N ILE A 57 -2.77 -0.97 8.41
CA ILE A 57 -3.40 -0.17 9.47
C ILE A 57 -2.29 0.57 10.21
N VAL A 58 -2.37 1.90 10.23
CA VAL A 58 -1.43 2.76 10.96
C VAL A 58 -2.17 3.46 12.08
N VAL A 59 -1.74 3.23 13.30
CA VAL A 59 -2.19 3.96 14.49
C VAL A 59 -1.18 5.07 14.77
N LYS A 60 -1.66 6.29 14.88
CA LYS A 60 -0.85 7.48 15.19
C LYS A 60 -1.43 8.19 16.40
N SER A 61 -0.57 8.72 17.22
CA SER A 61 -0.94 9.57 18.35
C SER A 61 -0.21 10.90 18.26
N ARG A 62 -0.80 11.97 18.75
CA ARG A 62 -0.15 13.28 18.82
C ARG A 62 0.87 13.33 19.94
N GLU A 63 0.57 12.68 21.05
CA GLU A 63 1.40 12.61 22.24
C GLU A 63 1.85 11.16 22.48
N LYS A 64 3.07 10.99 22.98
CA LYS A 64 3.64 9.66 23.20
C LYS A 64 2.85 8.86 24.25
N GLU A 65 2.35 9.55 25.25
CA GLU A 65 1.59 8.98 26.36
C GLU A 65 0.24 8.41 25.89
N ALA A 66 -0.41 9.05 24.91
CA ALA A 66 -1.69 8.61 24.37
C ALA A 66 -1.56 7.39 23.43
N LEU A 67 -0.35 7.04 22.98
CA LEU A 67 -0.16 5.95 22.01
C LEU A 67 -0.65 4.61 22.51
N VAL A 68 -0.41 4.32 23.78
CA VAL A 68 -0.82 3.03 24.38
C VAL A 68 -2.34 2.91 24.46
N ASP A 69 -3.03 3.98 24.81
CA ASP A 69 -4.49 4.01 24.89
C ASP A 69 -5.12 3.92 23.50
N ASP A 70 -4.56 4.63 22.50
CA ASP A 70 -4.97 4.56 21.11
C ASP A 70 -4.78 3.14 20.52
N LEU A 71 -3.68 2.47 20.86
CA LEU A 71 -3.42 1.08 20.46
C LEU A 71 -4.39 0.12 21.14
N LYS A 72 -4.65 0.31 22.43
CA LYS A 72 -5.60 -0.53 23.18
C LYS A 72 -6.99 -0.44 22.55
N GLU A 73 -7.49 0.77 22.29
CA GLU A 73 -8.77 0.99 21.61
C GLU A 73 -8.81 0.26 20.26
N THR A 74 -7.72 0.37 19.47
CA THR A 74 -7.62 -0.31 18.17
C THR A 74 -7.69 -1.82 18.33
N PHE A 75 -6.93 -2.40 19.26
CA PHE A 75 -6.94 -3.83 19.50
C PHE A 75 -8.29 -4.34 20.02
N ASP A 76 -8.97 -3.58 20.86
CA ASP A 76 -10.29 -3.96 21.35
C ASP A 76 -11.33 -3.98 20.21
N ASN A 77 -11.29 -2.99 19.31
CA ASN A 77 -12.11 -2.98 18.11
C ASN A 77 -11.82 -4.18 17.19
N LEU A 78 -10.54 -4.49 16.95
CA LEU A 78 -10.16 -5.66 16.14
C LEU A 78 -10.63 -6.97 16.76
N ARG A 79 -10.59 -7.12 18.09
CA ARG A 79 -11.11 -8.30 18.81
C ARG A 79 -12.60 -8.47 18.64
N VAL A 80 -13.38 -7.39 18.74
CA VAL A 80 -14.84 -7.41 18.52
C VAL A 80 -15.18 -7.96 17.14
N TYR A 81 -14.42 -7.55 16.12
CA TYR A 81 -14.60 -8.01 14.74
C TYR A 81 -13.85 -9.30 14.41
N LYS A 82 -13.21 -9.94 15.41
CA LYS A 82 -12.43 -11.19 15.23
C LYS A 82 -11.35 -11.07 14.16
N MET A 83 -10.79 -9.88 13.98
CA MET A 83 -9.69 -9.66 13.05
C MET A 83 -8.38 -10.07 13.71
N MET A 84 -7.53 -10.74 12.94
CA MET A 84 -6.23 -11.21 13.40
C MET A 84 -5.12 -10.40 12.75
N LEU A 85 -4.13 -10.04 13.55
CA LEU A 85 -2.91 -9.36 13.10
C LEU A 85 -1.78 -10.39 12.98
N ASN A 86 -0.85 -10.13 12.05
CA ASN A 86 0.39 -10.89 11.96
C ASN A 86 1.48 -10.17 12.77
N PRO A 87 1.89 -10.69 13.95
CA PRO A 87 2.87 -10.01 14.80
C PRO A 87 4.22 -9.79 14.12
N ALA A 88 4.62 -10.69 13.22
CA ALA A 88 5.90 -10.58 12.50
C ALA A 88 5.93 -9.40 11.51
N LYS A 89 4.76 -8.86 11.14
CA LYS A 89 4.63 -7.69 10.26
C LYS A 89 4.28 -6.41 11.03
N CYS A 90 4.01 -6.51 12.32
CA CYS A 90 3.69 -5.35 13.15
C CYS A 90 4.97 -4.64 13.61
N VAL A 91 4.97 -3.32 13.52
CA VAL A 91 6.07 -2.46 13.97
C VAL A 91 5.49 -1.42 14.92
N PHE A 92 6.11 -1.25 16.08
CA PHE A 92 5.64 -0.36 17.14
C PHE A 92 6.70 0.67 17.52
N GLY A 93 6.26 1.84 17.99
CA GLY A 93 7.13 2.87 18.54
C GLY A 93 8.09 3.48 17.52
N VAL A 94 7.68 3.60 16.27
CA VAL A 94 8.50 4.19 15.20
C VAL A 94 8.08 5.64 14.95
N GLU A 95 9.05 6.53 14.73
CA GLU A 95 8.81 7.94 14.42
C GLU A 95 8.31 8.14 12.98
N ALA A 96 8.57 7.18 12.11
CA ALA A 96 8.13 7.18 10.73
C ALA A 96 7.77 5.77 10.28
N SER A 97 6.72 5.63 9.47
CA SER A 97 6.26 4.35 8.94
C SER A 97 6.13 4.41 7.42
N LYS A 98 6.47 3.30 6.77
CA LYS A 98 6.12 3.11 5.36
C LYS A 98 4.62 2.83 5.27
N LEU A 99 3.86 3.77 4.72
CA LEU A 99 2.47 3.58 4.36
C LEU A 99 2.35 3.63 2.83
N LEU A 100 1.84 2.56 2.24
CA LEU A 100 1.76 2.38 0.78
C LEU A 100 3.15 2.32 0.13
N VAL A 101 3.69 3.39 -0.29
CA VAL A 101 4.99 3.50 -0.95
C VAL A 101 5.76 4.69 -0.40
N PHE A 102 5.12 5.45 0.47
CA PHE A 102 5.63 6.69 1.03
C PHE A 102 6.13 6.49 2.46
N LEU A 103 7.10 7.26 2.84
CA LEU A 103 7.52 7.40 4.22
C LEU A 103 6.65 8.50 4.84
N VAL A 104 5.88 8.16 5.86
CA VAL A 104 5.08 9.12 6.63
C VAL A 104 5.80 9.40 7.93
N SER A 105 6.23 10.64 8.13
CA SER A 105 6.94 11.12 9.31
C SER A 105 6.21 12.32 9.93
N ASN A 106 6.72 12.85 11.04
CA ASN A 106 6.24 14.10 11.64
C ASN A 106 6.41 15.31 10.70
N ARG A 107 7.32 15.23 9.71
CA ARG A 107 7.53 16.27 8.68
C ARG A 107 6.54 16.19 7.53
N GLY A 108 5.72 15.14 7.49
CA GLY A 108 4.76 14.88 6.43
C GLY A 108 5.07 13.63 5.62
N ILE A 109 4.74 13.66 4.34
CA ILE A 109 4.96 12.55 3.41
C ILE A 109 6.30 12.78 2.70
N GLU A 110 7.21 11.86 2.90
CA GLU A 110 8.55 11.86 2.30
C GLU A 110 8.68 10.75 1.27
N ASP A 111 9.62 10.94 0.34
CA ASP A 111 9.95 9.91 -0.64
C ASP A 111 10.72 8.77 0.00
N ASN A 112 10.53 7.57 -0.55
CA ASN A 112 11.32 6.43 -0.15
C ASN A 112 12.78 6.60 -0.62
N PRO A 113 13.76 6.63 0.31
CA PRO A 113 15.18 6.78 -0.02
C PRO A 113 15.69 5.72 -1.02
N GLU A 114 15.11 4.53 -1.01
CA GLU A 114 15.44 3.46 -1.96
C GLU A 114 15.08 3.83 -3.40
N LYS A 115 13.95 4.55 -3.60
CA LYS A 115 13.55 5.04 -4.93
C LYS A 115 14.48 6.14 -5.42
N ILE A 116 14.89 7.03 -4.53
CA ILE A 116 15.86 8.06 -4.86
C ILE A 116 17.19 7.42 -5.25
N LYS A 117 17.70 6.48 -4.45
CA LYS A 117 18.92 5.72 -4.76
C LYS A 117 18.78 4.98 -6.10
N ALA A 118 17.64 4.36 -6.37
CA ALA A 118 17.40 3.65 -7.62
C ALA A 118 17.49 4.54 -8.87
N ILE A 119 17.31 5.85 -8.73
CA ILE A 119 17.50 6.83 -9.83
C ILE A 119 18.93 7.35 -9.84
N THR A 120 19.46 7.75 -8.70
CA THR A 120 20.81 8.36 -8.62
C THR A 120 21.94 7.38 -8.92
N SER A 121 21.70 6.07 -8.74
CA SER A 121 22.65 5.00 -9.07
C SER A 121 22.56 4.53 -10.52
N LEU A 122 21.66 5.07 -11.34
CA LEU A 122 21.57 4.70 -12.74
C LEU A 122 22.78 5.25 -13.50
N ALA A 123 23.37 4.39 -14.34
CA ALA A 123 24.31 4.84 -15.35
C ALA A 123 23.62 5.76 -16.36
N LYS A 124 24.39 6.55 -17.10
CA LYS A 124 23.85 7.35 -18.21
C LYS A 124 23.11 6.43 -19.18
N PRO A 125 21.89 6.80 -19.63
CA PRO A 125 21.15 6.00 -20.59
C PRO A 125 21.95 5.80 -21.88
N ALA A 126 22.14 4.56 -22.30
CA ALA A 126 22.85 4.20 -23.52
C ALA A 126 21.91 3.78 -24.65
N CYS A 127 20.64 3.50 -24.34
CA CYS A 127 19.64 3.09 -25.31
C CYS A 127 18.25 3.60 -24.91
N ILE A 128 17.29 3.51 -25.83
CA ILE A 128 15.92 3.99 -25.62
C ILE A 128 15.23 3.28 -24.44
N ASN A 129 15.52 2.00 -24.22
CA ASN A 129 14.98 1.25 -23.08
C ASN A 129 15.46 1.80 -21.74
N ASP A 130 16.70 2.32 -21.68
CA ASP A 130 17.23 2.95 -20.47
C ASP A 130 16.54 4.28 -20.22
N VAL A 131 16.25 5.06 -21.26
CA VAL A 131 15.49 6.31 -21.17
C VAL A 131 14.08 6.04 -20.68
N GLN A 132 13.40 5.03 -21.20
CA GLN A 132 12.07 4.63 -20.77
C GLN A 132 12.07 4.18 -19.29
N ARG A 133 13.09 3.40 -18.91
CA ARG A 133 13.26 2.96 -17.51
C ARG A 133 13.49 4.14 -16.59
N LEU A 134 14.33 5.09 -16.98
CA LEU A 134 14.57 6.33 -16.22
C LEU A 134 13.29 7.17 -16.12
N ALA A 135 12.60 7.39 -17.24
CA ALA A 135 11.34 8.14 -17.27
C ALA A 135 10.28 7.52 -16.35
N GLY A 136 10.14 6.19 -16.37
CA GLY A 136 9.22 5.49 -15.48
C GLY A 136 9.57 5.65 -13.99
N ARG A 137 10.86 5.57 -13.64
CA ARG A 137 11.31 5.81 -12.25
C ARG A 137 11.11 7.25 -11.81
N VAL A 138 11.38 8.22 -12.68
CA VAL A 138 11.16 9.64 -12.41
C VAL A 138 9.65 9.94 -12.28
N ALA A 139 8.81 9.33 -13.11
CA ALA A 139 7.35 9.46 -13.01
C ALA A 139 6.81 8.94 -11.67
N ALA A 140 7.42 7.89 -11.09
CA ALA A 140 7.05 7.39 -9.77
C ALA A 140 7.33 8.39 -8.62
N LEU A 141 8.18 9.40 -8.85
CA LEU A 141 8.47 10.49 -7.93
C LEU A 141 7.72 11.79 -8.27
N SER A 142 6.75 11.75 -9.18
CA SER A 142 6.06 12.94 -9.71
C SER A 142 5.47 13.85 -8.63
N ARG A 143 5.00 13.28 -7.52
CA ARG A 143 4.42 14.03 -6.41
C ARG A 143 5.43 14.96 -5.71
N PHE A 144 6.71 14.62 -5.75
CA PHE A 144 7.78 15.32 -5.04
C PHE A 144 8.64 16.21 -5.95
N ILE A 145 8.47 16.09 -7.26
CA ILE A 145 9.21 16.88 -8.24
C ILE A 145 8.28 17.96 -8.80
N SER A 146 8.53 19.20 -8.36
CA SER A 146 7.82 20.35 -8.93
C SER A 146 8.13 20.48 -10.42
N ARG A 147 7.09 20.77 -11.22
CA ARG A 147 7.20 21.00 -12.67
C ARG A 147 7.85 19.82 -13.40
N LEU A 148 7.52 18.59 -13.01
CA LEU A 148 8.11 17.37 -13.59
C LEU A 148 7.96 17.32 -15.11
N GLY A 149 6.83 17.74 -15.66
CA GLY A 149 6.60 17.73 -17.12
C GLY A 149 7.67 18.53 -17.88
N GLU A 150 8.03 19.69 -17.37
CA GLU A 150 9.06 20.54 -18.00
C GLU A 150 10.46 19.93 -17.82
N LYS A 151 10.78 19.44 -16.62
CA LYS A 151 12.09 18.85 -16.31
C LYS A 151 12.32 17.52 -17.04
N ALA A 152 11.26 16.75 -17.28
CA ALA A 152 11.33 15.48 -18.00
C ALA A 152 11.19 15.62 -19.53
N MET A 153 10.94 16.83 -20.04
CA MET A 153 10.79 17.08 -21.49
C MET A 153 11.96 16.54 -22.30
N PRO A 154 13.24 16.72 -21.92
CA PRO A 154 14.36 16.13 -22.66
C PRO A 154 14.26 14.60 -22.80
N LEU A 155 13.84 13.90 -21.75
CA LEU A 155 13.66 12.44 -21.79
C LEU A 155 12.57 12.05 -22.79
N TYR A 156 11.45 12.78 -22.80
CA TYR A 156 10.36 12.52 -23.75
C TYR A 156 10.75 12.85 -25.19
N GLN A 157 11.56 13.87 -25.41
CA GLN A 157 12.10 14.21 -26.73
C GLN A 157 13.04 13.11 -27.26
N MET A 158 13.90 12.56 -26.39
CA MET A 158 14.77 11.43 -26.75
C MET A 158 13.98 10.18 -27.11
N MET A 159 12.85 9.90 -26.43
CA MET A 159 11.98 8.77 -26.78
C MET A 159 11.25 8.94 -28.11
N LYS A 160 11.05 10.17 -28.58
CA LYS A 160 10.40 10.44 -29.88
C LYS A 160 11.36 10.32 -31.07
N LYS A 161 12.65 10.54 -30.86
CA LYS A 161 13.67 10.40 -31.92
C LYS A 161 14.11 8.94 -31.95
N MET A 162 13.42 8.14 -32.77
CA MET A 162 13.67 6.69 -32.85
C MET A 162 14.98 6.30 -33.50
N ASP A 163 15.66 7.21 -34.25
CA ASP A 163 16.77 6.84 -35.14
C ASP A 163 18.15 7.43 -34.77
N ASP A 164 18.23 8.40 -33.83
CA ASP A 164 19.52 9.03 -33.46
C ASP A 164 19.73 8.99 -31.94
N PHE A 165 20.17 7.84 -31.44
CA PHE A 165 20.74 7.73 -30.11
C PHE A 165 22.27 7.88 -30.21
N VAL A 166 22.75 9.10 -30.19
CA VAL A 166 24.18 9.43 -30.07
C VAL A 166 24.48 10.01 -28.69
#